data_3f079424429a6a6a20b2247f64c46425
#
_entry.id   3f079424429a6a6a20b2247f64c46425
#
_cell.length_a   1.000
_cell.length_b   1.000
_cell.length_c   1.000
_cell.angle_alpha   90.00
_cell.angle_beta   90.00
_cell.angle_gamma   90.00
#
_symmetry.space_group_name_H-M   'P 1'
#
loop_
_entity.id
_entity.type
_entity.pdbx_description
1 polymer ?
#
loop_
_entity_poly.entity_id
_entity_poly.type
_entity_poly.pdbx_seq_one_letter_code
_entity_poly.pdbx_strand_id
1 'polypeptide(L)'
;MPCPHNEITIVQRSQRQSAVAAAAYQSGEKLFCEYDQQVKHYPEKRGIVHNEILLPANAPPEYADRNTLWNAAEAVEKQWNSQLARRWVLTIPREIPPDQYAALVRDFCNQQFVSKGMCVDFAIHDKGDGNPHAHVMLTMRAMDERGKWLPKSRKVYELDKNGERIKLPSGRWKSHKEDTVDWNDRKYGEIWRHEWEVIQNRYLEANNRPERVDLRSYERQGLDIIPTVHEGAAVRQMEKRGIQTNIGNLNREIKAANSLMKSIRQLIKNLKGWIAELSEKRNELLAQKAAEEAVFLPNLLMKYERIDEDKTRHISIEIHF
;
A
#
# COMPACT_ATOMS: atom_id res chain seq x y z
N MET A 1 -1.96 12.42 -5.46
CA MET A 1 -2.23 11.04 -5.03
C MET A 1 -0.92 10.48 -4.49
N PRO A 2 -0.85 10.08 -3.22
CA PRO A 2 0.37 9.53 -2.65
C PRO A 2 0.85 8.32 -3.46
N CYS A 3 2.15 8.22 -3.72
CA CYS A 3 2.71 7.09 -4.47
C CYS A 3 2.88 5.89 -3.51
N PRO A 4 2.21 4.76 -3.74
CA PRO A 4 2.19 3.64 -2.79
C PRO A 4 3.42 2.73 -2.92
N HIS A 5 4.63 3.28 -3.07
CA HIS A 5 5.83 2.45 -3.13
C HIS A 5 6.17 1.90 -1.75
N ASN A 6 6.27 0.58 -1.65
CA ASN A 6 6.52 -0.15 -0.42
C ASN A 6 7.32 -1.40 -0.76
N GLU A 7 8.62 -1.39 -0.50
CA GLU A 7 9.52 -2.47 -0.85
C GLU A 7 10.24 -3.01 0.39
N ILE A 8 10.10 -4.33 0.62
CA ILE A 8 10.82 -5.06 1.67
C ILE A 8 11.94 -5.88 1.01
N THR A 9 13.15 -5.69 1.48
CA THR A 9 14.33 -6.44 1.05
C THR A 9 15.09 -6.98 2.25
N ILE A 10 15.94 -7.98 2.01
CA ILE A 10 16.80 -8.58 3.03
C ILE A 10 18.24 -8.25 2.68
N VAL A 11 18.98 -7.73 3.65
CA VAL A 11 20.43 -7.61 3.58
C VAL A 11 21.01 -8.98 3.89
N GLN A 12 21.70 -9.59 2.92
CA GLN A 12 22.16 -10.98 3.02
C GLN A 12 23.66 -11.10 2.71
N ARG A 13 24.39 -11.83 3.58
CA ARG A 13 25.84 -12.00 3.45
C ARG A 13 26.24 -12.71 2.15
N SER A 14 25.51 -13.74 1.72
CA SER A 14 25.77 -14.45 0.47
C SER A 14 25.68 -13.58 -0.79
N GLN A 15 25.00 -12.42 -0.69
CA GLN A 15 24.95 -11.41 -1.73
C GLN A 15 26.05 -10.35 -1.58
N ARG A 16 27.07 -10.62 -0.73
CA ARG A 16 28.17 -9.68 -0.40
C ARG A 16 27.65 -8.36 0.19
N GLN A 17 26.53 -8.40 0.88
CA GLN A 17 25.95 -7.23 1.56
C GLN A 17 26.36 -7.23 3.03
N SER A 18 26.39 -6.03 3.63
CA SER A 18 26.67 -5.77 5.04
C SER A 18 25.55 -4.90 5.62
N ALA A 19 25.12 -5.21 6.84
CA ALA A 19 24.17 -4.36 7.56
C ALA A 19 24.80 -3.03 7.95
N VAL A 20 26.09 -3.01 8.34
CA VAL A 20 26.85 -1.78 8.62
C VAL A 20 26.92 -0.90 7.37
N ALA A 21 27.19 -1.48 6.19
CA ALA A 21 27.21 -0.73 4.94
C ALA A 21 25.82 -0.17 4.56
N ALA A 22 24.76 -0.95 4.78
CA ALA A 22 23.40 -0.49 4.54
C ALA A 22 23.00 0.65 5.49
N ALA A 23 23.39 0.56 6.78
CA ALA A 23 23.17 1.61 7.77
C ALA A 23 23.93 2.89 7.43
N ALA A 24 25.20 2.78 7.06
CA ALA A 24 26.01 3.91 6.61
C ALA A 24 25.40 4.59 5.36
N TYR A 25 24.89 3.80 4.43
CA TYR A 25 24.24 4.32 3.22
C TYR A 25 22.95 5.08 3.53
N GLN A 26 22.10 4.58 4.42
CA GLN A 26 20.83 5.25 4.72
C GLN A 26 21.00 6.47 5.63
N SER A 27 21.90 6.41 6.62
CA SER A 27 22.12 7.50 7.58
C SER A 27 23.08 8.58 7.06
N GLY A 28 23.94 8.27 6.06
CA GLY A 28 25.01 9.15 5.61
C GLY A 28 26.22 9.18 6.55
N GLU A 29 26.20 8.40 7.61
CA GLU A 29 27.27 8.34 8.59
C GLU A 29 28.46 7.51 8.10
N LYS A 30 29.62 7.79 8.67
CA LYS A 30 30.85 7.02 8.46
C LYS A 30 30.91 5.94 9.53
N LEU A 31 30.73 4.67 9.15
CA LEU A 31 30.69 3.53 10.05
C LEU A 31 31.84 2.56 9.75
N PHE A 32 32.45 2.01 10.81
CA PHE A 32 33.45 0.97 10.68
C PHE A 32 32.80 -0.42 10.75
N CYS A 33 33.04 -1.25 9.75
CA CYS A 33 32.54 -2.62 9.70
C CYS A 33 33.61 -3.58 10.25
N GLU A 34 33.33 -4.21 11.38
CA GLU A 34 34.25 -5.14 12.05
C GLU A 34 34.42 -6.46 11.26
N TYR A 35 33.41 -6.88 10.50
CA TYR A 35 33.45 -8.12 9.73
C TYR A 35 34.52 -8.09 8.60
N ASP A 36 34.59 -7.00 7.86
CA ASP A 36 35.53 -6.87 6.74
C ASP A 36 36.64 -5.83 7.01
N GLN A 37 36.71 -5.28 8.24
CA GLN A 37 37.71 -4.31 8.69
C GLN A 37 37.79 -3.07 7.79
N GLN A 38 36.64 -2.62 7.28
CA GLN A 38 36.56 -1.48 6.38
C GLN A 38 35.64 -0.39 6.90
N VAL A 39 35.97 0.83 6.57
CA VAL A 39 35.08 1.97 6.80
C VAL A 39 34.06 2.05 5.67
N LYS A 40 32.79 2.12 6.01
CA LYS A 40 31.67 2.33 5.09
C LYS A 40 31.29 3.79 5.13
N HIS A 41 31.40 4.47 4.00
CA HIS A 41 31.05 5.88 3.88
C HIS A 41 30.56 6.19 2.48
N TYR A 42 29.47 6.95 2.38
CA TYR A 42 28.80 7.30 1.12
C TYR A 42 28.62 8.82 1.00
N PRO A 43 29.68 9.59 0.71
CA PRO A 43 29.69 11.06 0.78
C PRO A 43 28.72 11.71 -0.24
N GLU A 44 28.41 11.02 -1.34
CA GLU A 44 27.47 11.50 -2.36
C GLU A 44 25.99 11.42 -1.91
N LYS A 45 25.71 10.82 -0.75
CA LYS A 45 24.36 10.69 -0.24
C LYS A 45 23.86 12.04 0.27
N ARG A 46 22.83 12.59 -0.36
CA ARG A 46 22.21 13.88 -0.03
C ARG A 46 20.72 13.71 0.26
N GLY A 47 20.14 14.72 0.92
CA GLY A 47 18.71 14.76 1.20
C GLY A 47 18.30 13.91 2.42
N ILE A 48 19.22 13.58 3.32
CA ILE A 48 18.90 12.97 4.60
C ILE A 48 18.42 14.10 5.53
N VAL A 49 17.15 14.06 5.91
CA VAL A 49 16.52 15.11 6.73
C VAL A 49 16.34 14.67 8.19
N HIS A 50 16.35 13.36 8.43
CA HIS A 50 16.27 12.79 9.78
C HIS A 50 16.84 11.38 9.80
N ASN A 51 17.46 11.00 10.92
CA ASN A 51 17.80 9.61 11.21
C ASN A 51 17.66 9.33 12.71
N GLU A 52 17.25 8.12 13.07
CA GLU A 52 16.95 7.77 14.46
C GLU A 52 17.04 6.26 14.66
N ILE A 53 17.46 5.84 15.86
CA ILE A 53 17.42 4.46 16.31
C ILE A 53 16.37 4.33 17.42
N LEU A 54 15.50 3.35 17.30
CA LEU A 54 14.49 3.00 18.28
C LEU A 54 14.81 1.61 18.86
N LEU A 55 14.85 1.52 20.18
CA LEU A 55 15.24 0.31 20.88
C LEU A 55 14.06 -0.24 21.69
N PRO A 56 13.85 -1.57 21.69
CA PRO A 56 12.95 -2.20 22.64
C PRO A 56 13.52 -2.08 24.06
N ALA A 57 12.65 -2.16 25.07
CA ALA A 57 13.01 -1.92 26.46
C ALA A 57 14.13 -2.84 27.02
N ASN A 58 14.28 -4.02 26.43
CA ASN A 58 15.30 -5.01 26.81
C ASN A 58 16.59 -4.91 25.99
N ALA A 59 16.70 -3.95 25.07
CA ALA A 59 17.93 -3.74 24.30
C ALA A 59 19.00 -3.02 25.15
N PRO A 60 20.27 -3.39 25.00
CA PRO A 60 21.37 -2.65 25.59
C PRO A 60 21.36 -1.18 25.15
N PRO A 61 21.53 -0.21 26.05
CA PRO A 61 21.48 1.21 25.72
C PRO A 61 22.58 1.64 24.74
N GLU A 62 23.72 0.92 24.70
CA GLU A 62 24.79 1.15 23.71
C GLU A 62 24.36 0.93 22.26
N TYR A 63 23.27 0.20 22.02
CA TYR A 63 22.70 0.03 20.66
C TYR A 63 22.00 1.29 20.14
N ALA A 64 21.92 2.35 20.93
CA ALA A 64 21.61 3.70 20.42
C ALA A 64 22.70 4.25 19.50
N ASP A 65 23.94 3.74 19.60
CA ASP A 65 25.00 3.97 18.62
C ASP A 65 24.85 3.02 17.40
N ARG A 66 24.72 3.59 16.23
CA ARG A 66 24.48 2.85 14.97
C ARG A 66 25.60 1.88 14.63
N ASN A 67 26.84 2.29 14.87
CA ASN A 67 28.00 1.46 14.60
C ASN A 67 28.01 0.22 15.50
N THR A 68 27.75 0.41 16.80
CA THR A 68 27.66 -0.64 17.80
C THR A 68 26.52 -1.61 17.49
N LEU A 69 25.31 -1.10 17.20
CA LEU A 69 24.13 -1.93 16.91
C LEU A 69 24.39 -2.87 15.71
N TRP A 70 24.84 -2.31 14.58
CA TRP A 70 24.93 -3.08 13.35
C TRP A 70 26.13 -4.03 13.31
N ASN A 71 27.25 -3.68 13.98
CA ASN A 71 28.34 -4.64 14.19
C ASN A 71 27.93 -5.79 15.12
N ALA A 72 27.22 -5.50 16.24
CA ALA A 72 26.70 -6.54 17.11
C ALA A 72 25.68 -7.47 16.38
N ALA A 73 24.80 -6.91 15.55
CA ALA A 73 23.86 -7.69 14.75
C ALA A 73 24.57 -8.56 13.70
N GLU A 74 25.64 -8.08 13.06
CA GLU A 74 26.44 -8.87 12.12
C GLU A 74 27.28 -9.96 12.82
N ALA A 75 27.83 -9.69 13.98
CA ALA A 75 28.70 -10.59 14.71
C ALA A 75 28.00 -11.90 15.13
N VAL A 76 26.70 -11.84 15.43
CA VAL A 76 25.92 -13.02 15.80
C VAL A 76 25.50 -13.87 14.60
N GLU A 77 25.63 -13.35 13.38
CA GLU A 77 25.25 -14.02 12.12
C GLU A 77 26.48 -14.70 11.49
N LYS A 78 26.76 -15.93 11.92
CA LYS A 78 28.02 -16.62 11.59
C LYS A 78 28.01 -17.33 10.22
N GLN A 79 26.83 -17.63 9.66
CA GLN A 79 26.74 -18.41 8.42
C GLN A 79 26.95 -17.52 7.19
N TRP A 80 27.55 -18.08 6.15
CA TRP A 80 27.81 -17.39 4.89
C TRP A 80 26.53 -16.90 4.19
N ASN A 81 25.38 -17.56 4.41
CA ASN A 81 24.08 -17.20 3.87
C ASN A 81 23.18 -16.48 4.87
N SER A 82 23.73 -15.97 5.96
CA SER A 82 22.94 -15.28 6.99
C SER A 82 22.23 -14.05 6.45
N GLN A 83 21.00 -13.90 6.86
CA GLN A 83 20.24 -12.65 6.72
C GLN A 83 20.66 -11.72 7.87
N LEU A 84 21.18 -10.55 7.54
CA LEU A 84 21.79 -9.61 8.48
C LEU A 84 20.80 -8.58 9.00
N ALA A 85 19.95 -8.07 8.10
CA ALA A 85 18.92 -7.07 8.42
C ALA A 85 17.77 -7.19 7.44
N ARG A 86 16.58 -6.73 7.84
CA ARG A 86 15.47 -6.45 6.94
C ARG A 86 15.47 -4.96 6.65
N ARG A 87 15.34 -4.61 5.38
CA ARG A 87 15.18 -3.22 4.94
C ARG A 87 13.80 -3.00 4.40
N TRP A 88 13.24 -1.88 4.71
CA TRP A 88 11.99 -1.43 4.16
C TRP A 88 12.10 0.00 3.65
N VAL A 89 11.61 0.26 2.44
CA VAL A 89 11.48 1.61 1.90
C VAL A 89 10.00 1.98 1.93
N LEU A 90 9.68 3.04 2.66
CA LEU A 90 8.33 3.53 2.90
C LEU A 90 8.18 4.91 2.27
N THR A 91 7.32 5.06 1.29
CA THR A 91 6.98 6.39 0.75
C THR A 91 6.12 7.15 1.75
N ILE A 92 6.44 8.40 2.00
CA ILE A 92 5.67 9.31 2.86
C ILE A 92 4.80 10.19 1.97
N PRO A 93 3.50 10.37 2.28
CA PRO A 93 2.66 11.32 1.56
C PRO A 93 3.21 12.75 1.69
N ARG A 94 3.48 13.39 0.57
CA ARG A 94 3.94 14.79 0.52
C ARG A 94 2.90 15.79 1.02
N GLU A 95 1.68 15.35 1.16
CA GLU A 95 0.54 16.09 1.71
C GLU A 95 0.62 16.23 3.23
N ILE A 96 1.46 15.42 3.90
CA ILE A 96 1.79 15.56 5.32
C ILE A 96 2.88 16.62 5.47
N PRO A 97 2.81 17.51 6.45
CA PRO A 97 3.86 18.50 6.71
C PRO A 97 5.22 17.85 7.00
N PRO A 98 6.34 18.36 6.44
CA PRO A 98 7.67 17.75 6.60
C PRO A 98 8.16 17.62 8.05
N ASP A 99 7.75 18.52 8.95
CA ASP A 99 8.05 18.47 10.38
C ASP A 99 7.39 17.28 11.10
N GLN A 100 6.38 16.66 10.47
CA GLN A 100 5.69 15.49 11.02
C GLN A 100 6.21 14.15 10.47
N TYR A 101 7.09 14.15 9.48
CA TYR A 101 7.61 12.91 8.88
C TYR A 101 8.28 11.99 9.90
N ALA A 102 9.11 12.55 10.78
CA ALA A 102 9.80 11.77 11.81
C ALA A 102 8.81 11.16 12.82
N ALA A 103 7.80 11.91 13.23
CA ALA A 103 6.75 11.43 14.14
C ALA A 103 5.94 10.29 13.50
N LEU A 104 5.52 10.44 12.25
CA LEU A 104 4.81 9.41 11.49
C LEU A 104 5.58 8.08 11.42
N VAL A 105 6.86 8.14 11.03
CA VAL A 105 7.70 6.94 10.90
C VAL A 105 7.99 6.32 12.26
N ARG A 106 8.27 7.15 13.28
CA ARG A 106 8.51 6.70 14.67
C ARG A 106 7.31 5.98 15.23
N ASP A 107 6.11 6.55 15.09
CA ASP A 107 4.86 5.94 15.57
C ASP A 107 4.64 4.56 14.94
N PHE A 108 4.80 4.47 13.62
CA PHE A 108 4.68 3.21 12.91
C PHE A 108 5.69 2.18 13.39
N CYS A 109 6.97 2.56 13.48
CA CYS A 109 8.05 1.68 13.91
C CYS A 109 7.86 1.19 15.35
N ASN A 110 7.44 2.07 16.25
CA ASN A 110 7.16 1.69 17.63
C ASN A 110 6.02 0.69 17.73
N GLN A 111 4.92 0.91 17.00
CA GLN A 111 3.75 0.04 17.03
C GLN A 111 4.01 -1.33 16.40
N GLN A 112 4.75 -1.37 15.29
CA GLN A 112 4.86 -2.60 14.50
C GLN A 112 6.14 -3.40 14.77
N PHE A 113 7.22 -2.76 15.21
CA PHE A 113 8.53 -3.41 15.30
C PHE A 113 9.11 -3.38 16.72
N VAL A 114 9.25 -2.20 17.32
CA VAL A 114 9.84 -2.04 18.65
C VAL A 114 9.02 -2.78 19.71
N SER A 115 7.69 -2.66 19.65
CA SER A 115 6.77 -3.38 20.54
C SER A 115 6.89 -4.91 20.47
N LYS A 116 7.46 -5.42 19.36
CA LYS A 116 7.72 -6.86 19.15
C LYS A 116 9.16 -7.26 19.46
N GLY A 117 10.00 -6.33 19.94
CA GLY A 117 11.36 -6.58 20.34
C GLY A 117 12.41 -6.42 19.26
N MET A 118 12.09 -5.78 18.13
CA MET A 118 13.07 -5.43 17.09
C MET A 118 13.74 -4.11 17.42
N CYS A 119 15.07 -4.01 17.22
CA CYS A 119 15.70 -2.72 17.08
C CYS A 119 15.41 -2.17 15.67
N VAL A 120 15.14 -0.89 15.61
CA VAL A 120 14.81 -0.18 14.38
C VAL A 120 15.83 0.93 14.18
N ASP A 121 16.37 1.03 12.98
CA ASP A 121 17.19 2.16 12.53
C ASP A 121 16.54 2.75 11.28
N PHE A 122 16.05 3.99 11.35
CA PHE A 122 15.41 4.60 10.20
C PHE A 122 16.05 5.94 9.83
N ALA A 123 16.03 6.24 8.54
CA ALA A 123 16.43 7.52 7.99
C ALA A 123 15.39 8.03 6.99
N ILE A 124 15.05 9.29 7.07
CA ILE A 124 14.13 9.95 6.15
C ILE A 124 14.94 10.72 5.11
N HIS A 125 14.61 10.46 3.86
CA HIS A 125 15.21 11.14 2.71
C HIS A 125 14.16 12.00 2.02
N ASP A 126 14.50 13.27 1.86
CA ASP A 126 13.75 14.22 1.06
C ASP A 126 14.74 15.12 0.30
N LYS A 127 14.67 15.09 -1.02
CA LYS A 127 15.48 15.92 -1.91
C LYS A 127 14.71 17.12 -2.45
N GLY A 128 13.50 17.32 -2.00
CA GLY A 128 12.59 18.32 -2.56
C GLY A 128 12.06 17.95 -3.97
N ASP A 129 12.21 16.69 -4.38
CA ASP A 129 11.75 16.18 -5.67
C ASP A 129 10.29 15.63 -5.63
N GLY A 130 9.63 15.83 -4.49
CA GLY A 130 8.24 15.38 -4.26
C GLY A 130 8.10 13.89 -3.94
N ASN A 131 9.20 13.22 -3.57
CA ASN A 131 9.21 11.81 -3.17
C ASN A 131 9.89 11.62 -1.79
N PRO A 132 9.34 12.20 -0.70
CA PRO A 132 9.85 11.92 0.62
C PRO A 132 9.63 10.44 0.97
N HIS A 133 10.65 9.80 1.53
CA HIS A 133 10.59 8.38 1.87
C HIS A 133 11.49 8.03 3.05
N ALA A 134 11.10 7.02 3.81
CA ALA A 134 11.89 6.48 4.90
C ALA A 134 12.56 5.16 4.49
N HIS A 135 13.83 5.03 4.81
CA HIS A 135 14.52 3.75 4.85
C HIS A 135 14.47 3.25 6.29
N VAL A 136 13.95 2.07 6.49
CA VAL A 136 13.83 1.43 7.80
C VAL A 136 14.63 0.15 7.78
N MET A 137 15.56 -0.01 8.70
CA MET A 137 16.30 -1.25 8.93
C MET A 137 15.88 -1.87 10.25
N LEU A 138 15.67 -3.19 10.23
CA LEU A 138 15.19 -4.00 11.36
C LEU A 138 16.16 -5.12 11.65
N THR A 139 16.41 -5.38 12.94
CA THR A 139 17.17 -6.55 13.37
C THR A 139 16.39 -7.85 13.13
N MET A 140 17.11 -8.94 12.90
CA MET A 140 16.55 -10.25 12.53
C MET A 140 16.51 -11.24 13.69
N ARG A 141 16.94 -10.83 14.89
CA ARG A 141 16.94 -11.62 16.11
C ARG A 141 16.28 -10.86 17.24
N ALA A 142 15.54 -11.57 18.06
CA ALA A 142 15.10 -11.05 19.34
C ALA A 142 16.23 -11.09 20.36
N MET A 143 16.06 -10.36 21.44
CA MET A 143 16.94 -10.36 22.60
C MET A 143 16.18 -10.93 23.82
N ASP A 144 16.92 -11.52 24.74
CA ASP A 144 16.38 -11.90 26.04
C ASP A 144 16.23 -10.69 26.97
N GLU A 145 15.73 -10.89 28.17
CA GLU A 145 15.55 -9.82 29.17
C GLU A 145 16.87 -9.13 29.60
N ARG A 146 18.02 -9.73 29.30
CA ARG A 146 19.35 -9.20 29.61
C ARG A 146 20.01 -8.55 28.36
N GLY A 147 19.27 -8.38 27.27
CA GLY A 147 19.78 -7.80 26.03
C GLY A 147 20.66 -8.72 25.18
N LYS A 148 20.72 -10.01 25.48
CA LYS A 148 21.51 -10.96 24.70
C LYS A 148 20.72 -11.47 23.51
N TRP A 149 21.35 -11.50 22.34
CA TRP A 149 20.74 -12.03 21.11
C TRP A 149 20.36 -13.51 21.23
N LEU A 150 19.09 -13.80 20.96
CA LEU A 150 18.56 -15.14 20.89
C LEU A 150 18.86 -15.81 19.53
N PRO A 151 18.94 -17.14 19.47
CA PRO A 151 19.02 -17.82 18.18
C PRO A 151 17.75 -17.62 17.38
N LYS A 152 17.83 -17.52 16.04
CA LYS A 152 16.65 -17.39 15.15
C LYS A 152 15.69 -18.56 15.27
N SER A 153 16.20 -19.72 15.63
CA SER A 153 15.42 -20.94 15.78
C SER A 153 16.08 -21.90 16.74
N ARG A 154 15.29 -22.78 17.32
CA ARG A 154 15.73 -23.87 18.19
C ARG A 154 15.33 -25.21 17.61
N LYS A 155 16.10 -26.24 17.96
CA LYS A 155 15.78 -27.61 17.65
C LYS A 155 14.88 -28.16 18.78
N VAL A 156 13.67 -28.58 18.41
CA VAL A 156 12.71 -29.18 19.33
C VAL A 156 12.63 -30.67 19.01
N TYR A 157 12.80 -31.50 20.04
CA TYR A 157 12.68 -32.95 19.90
C TYR A 157 11.22 -33.36 20.06
N GLU A 158 10.78 -34.26 19.19
CA GLU A 158 9.45 -34.83 19.29
C GLU A 158 9.44 -35.89 20.41
N LEU A 159 8.39 -35.85 21.23
CA LEU A 159 8.20 -36.76 22.36
C LEU A 159 7.09 -37.73 22.01
N ASP A 160 7.20 -38.96 22.55
CA ASP A 160 6.17 -39.97 22.49
C ASP A 160 5.08 -39.71 23.57
N LYS A 161 4.13 -40.63 23.70
CA LYS A 161 3.02 -40.54 24.68
C LYS A 161 3.50 -40.58 26.14
N ASN A 162 4.74 -41.05 26.39
CA ASN A 162 5.34 -41.17 27.70
C ASN A 162 6.27 -39.98 28.03
N GLY A 163 6.43 -39.04 27.08
CA GLY A 163 7.33 -37.88 27.21
C GLY A 163 8.80 -38.21 26.86
N GLU A 164 9.06 -39.36 26.25
CA GLU A 164 10.40 -39.72 25.80
C GLU A 164 10.67 -39.31 24.37
N ARG A 165 11.93 -39.01 24.04
CA ARG A 165 12.31 -38.61 22.69
C ARG A 165 12.14 -39.75 21.67
N ILE A 166 11.47 -39.48 20.58
CA ILE A 166 11.25 -40.45 19.49
C ILE A 166 12.54 -40.64 18.70
N LYS A 167 12.95 -41.91 18.53
CA LYS A 167 14.12 -42.33 17.77
C LYS A 167 13.69 -42.67 16.32
N LEU A 168 14.40 -42.15 15.34
CA LEU A 168 14.21 -42.53 13.94
C LEU A 168 14.91 -43.86 13.64
N PRO A 169 14.54 -44.59 12.56
CA PRO A 169 15.23 -45.81 12.13
C PRO A 169 16.74 -45.61 11.90
N SER A 170 17.16 -44.40 11.58
CA SER A 170 18.57 -43.99 11.41
C SER A 170 19.33 -43.86 12.74
N GLY A 171 18.72 -44.13 13.89
CA GLY A 171 19.28 -43.93 15.22
C GLY A 171 19.30 -42.46 15.71
N ARG A 172 18.92 -41.51 14.87
CA ARG A 172 18.82 -40.08 15.23
C ARG A 172 17.51 -39.79 15.96
N TRP A 173 17.53 -38.80 16.84
CA TRP A 173 16.31 -38.32 17.51
C TRP A 173 15.43 -37.54 16.53
N LYS A 174 14.15 -37.84 16.50
CA LYS A 174 13.15 -37.09 15.70
C LYS A 174 13.04 -35.68 16.26
N SER A 175 13.15 -34.69 15.40
CA SER A 175 13.14 -33.28 15.82
C SER A 175 12.75 -32.42 14.64
N HIS A 176 12.11 -31.29 14.94
CA HIS A 176 11.86 -30.23 13.99
C HIS A 176 12.53 -28.92 14.42
N LYS A 177 12.58 -27.99 13.52
CA LYS A 177 13.08 -26.64 13.76
C LYS A 177 11.89 -25.77 14.12
N GLU A 178 11.97 -25.06 15.23
CA GLU A 178 11.00 -24.06 15.66
C GLU A 178 11.66 -22.68 15.65
N ASP A 179 11.04 -21.71 14.99
CA ASP A 179 11.54 -20.35 14.97
C ASP A 179 11.30 -19.69 16.35
N THR A 180 12.29 -18.93 16.82
CA THR A 180 12.19 -18.23 18.11
C THR A 180 11.15 -17.13 18.09
N VAL A 181 10.97 -16.50 16.93
CA VAL A 181 10.00 -15.43 16.69
C VAL A 181 9.36 -15.63 15.31
N ASP A 182 8.13 -15.19 15.16
CA ASP A 182 7.36 -15.34 13.91
C ASP A 182 7.60 -14.21 12.87
N TRP A 183 8.59 -13.37 13.07
CA TRP A 183 8.85 -12.16 12.24
C TRP A 183 9.07 -12.42 10.75
N ASN A 184 9.36 -13.68 10.39
CA ASN A 184 9.54 -14.11 9.00
C ASN A 184 8.26 -14.70 8.38
N ASP A 185 7.16 -14.75 9.12
CA ASP A 185 5.88 -15.20 8.59
C ASP A 185 5.40 -14.25 7.48
N ARG A 186 4.96 -14.82 6.38
CA ARG A 186 4.48 -14.09 5.19
C ARG A 186 3.30 -13.16 5.50
N LYS A 187 2.50 -13.48 6.53
CA LYS A 187 1.39 -12.64 6.98
C LYS A 187 1.82 -11.21 7.29
N TYR A 188 3.04 -11.01 7.80
CA TYR A 188 3.53 -9.68 8.17
C TYR A 188 3.73 -8.76 6.98
N GLY A 189 3.97 -9.28 5.79
CA GLY A 189 4.04 -8.45 4.59
C GLY A 189 2.74 -7.69 4.32
N GLU A 190 1.58 -8.33 4.52
CA GLU A 190 0.28 -7.69 4.39
C GLU A 190 -0.09 -6.85 5.62
N ILE A 191 0.14 -7.37 6.83
CA ILE A 191 -0.15 -6.66 8.10
C ILE A 191 0.58 -5.33 8.13
N TRP A 192 1.89 -5.31 7.94
CA TRP A 192 2.69 -4.09 7.99
C TRP A 192 2.34 -3.10 6.89
N ARG A 193 1.97 -3.60 5.69
CA ARG A 193 1.48 -2.74 4.60
C ARG A 193 0.17 -2.06 4.98
N HIS A 194 -0.76 -2.81 5.54
CA HIS A 194 -2.05 -2.29 6.01
C HIS A 194 -1.86 -1.27 7.15
N GLU A 195 -1.04 -1.59 8.15
CA GLU A 195 -0.76 -0.69 9.27
C GLU A 195 -0.06 0.60 8.81
N TRP A 196 0.81 0.52 7.79
CA TRP A 196 1.42 1.69 7.18
C TRP A 196 0.37 2.57 6.47
N GLU A 197 -0.61 1.97 5.82
CA GLU A 197 -1.77 2.68 5.25
C GLU A 197 -2.58 3.38 6.34
N VAL A 198 -2.94 2.66 7.39
CA VAL A 198 -3.77 3.17 8.49
C VAL A 198 -3.12 4.40 9.15
N ILE A 199 -1.83 4.31 9.48
CA ILE A 199 -1.14 5.39 10.15
C ILE A 199 -0.97 6.62 9.25
N GLN A 200 -0.66 6.43 7.95
CA GLN A 200 -0.61 7.53 6.99
C GLN A 200 -1.95 8.26 6.90
N ASN A 201 -3.05 7.52 6.81
CA ASN A 201 -4.38 8.09 6.72
C ASN A 201 -4.77 8.84 8.00
N ARG A 202 -4.35 8.36 9.19
CA ARG A 202 -4.53 9.09 10.45
C ARG A 202 -3.81 10.43 10.45
N TYR A 203 -2.58 10.50 9.95
CA TYR A 203 -1.82 11.76 9.84
C TYR A 203 -2.40 12.71 8.78
N LEU A 204 -2.87 12.19 7.64
CA LEU A 204 -3.55 12.98 6.62
C LEU A 204 -4.85 13.61 7.19
N GLU A 205 -5.64 12.83 7.91
CA GLU A 205 -6.86 13.31 8.56
C GLU A 205 -6.59 14.37 9.62
N ALA A 206 -5.61 14.14 10.50
CA ALA A 206 -5.18 15.10 11.52
C ALA A 206 -4.73 16.46 10.93
N ASN A 207 -4.25 16.44 9.68
CA ASN A 207 -3.88 17.64 8.93
C ASN A 207 -5.00 18.17 8.01
N ASN A 208 -6.23 17.69 8.16
CA ASN A 208 -7.39 18.07 7.34
C ASN A 208 -7.16 17.88 5.84
N ARG A 209 -6.40 16.83 5.45
CA ARG A 209 -6.16 16.50 4.05
C ARG A 209 -7.24 15.55 3.54
N PRO A 210 -7.82 15.81 2.36
CA PRO A 210 -8.84 14.94 1.76
C PRO A 210 -8.23 13.67 1.13
N GLU A 211 -6.95 13.68 0.84
CA GLU A 211 -6.24 12.56 0.25
C GLU A 211 -6.25 11.36 1.18
N ARG A 212 -6.31 10.16 0.59
CA ARG A 212 -6.21 8.89 1.32
C ARG A 212 -5.28 7.95 0.56
N VAL A 213 -4.54 7.15 1.32
CA VAL A 213 -3.69 6.08 0.83
C VAL A 213 -4.47 4.77 0.89
N ASP A 214 -4.38 3.98 -0.16
CA ASP A 214 -4.85 2.59 -0.21
C ASP A 214 -3.73 1.74 -0.81
N LEU A 215 -3.14 0.88 0.00
CA LEU A 215 -2.00 0.03 -0.37
C LEU A 215 -2.40 -1.35 -0.85
N ARG A 216 -3.70 -1.62 -1.01
CA ARG A 216 -4.20 -2.86 -1.61
C ARG A 216 -3.84 -2.89 -3.10
N SER A 217 -3.82 -4.08 -3.70
CA SER A 217 -3.71 -4.19 -5.16
C SER A 217 -4.90 -3.51 -5.86
N TYR A 218 -4.72 -3.02 -7.08
CA TYR A 218 -5.81 -2.39 -7.85
C TYR A 218 -7.04 -3.30 -7.98
N GLU A 219 -6.83 -4.60 -8.14
CA GLU A 219 -7.91 -5.60 -8.16
C GLU A 219 -8.70 -5.61 -6.84
N ARG A 220 -8.00 -5.63 -5.68
CA ARG A 220 -8.63 -5.59 -4.35
C ARG A 220 -9.31 -4.25 -4.04
N GLN A 221 -8.89 -3.18 -4.70
CA GLN A 221 -9.56 -1.87 -4.68
C GLN A 221 -10.77 -1.81 -5.62
N GLY A 222 -11.01 -2.85 -6.42
CA GLY A 222 -12.05 -2.85 -7.46
C GLY A 222 -11.72 -1.93 -8.65
N LEU A 223 -10.45 -1.58 -8.81
CA LEU A 223 -9.98 -0.72 -9.91
C LEU A 223 -9.51 -1.60 -11.07
N ASP A 224 -10.13 -1.42 -12.22
CA ASP A 224 -9.70 -2.05 -13.47
C ASP A 224 -8.54 -1.23 -14.08
N ILE A 225 -7.36 -1.33 -13.43
CA ILE A 225 -6.11 -0.66 -13.83
C ILE A 225 -5.02 -1.71 -13.89
N ILE A 226 -4.30 -1.75 -15.01
CA ILE A 226 -3.14 -2.62 -15.18
C ILE A 226 -1.95 -1.96 -14.46
N PRO A 227 -1.30 -2.64 -13.49
CA PRO A 227 -0.13 -2.11 -12.82
C PRO A 227 1.07 -2.03 -13.76
N THR A 228 1.87 -0.97 -13.65
CA THR A 228 3.15 -0.88 -14.35
C THR A 228 4.21 -1.79 -13.72
N VAL A 229 5.16 -2.24 -14.52
CA VAL A 229 6.30 -3.04 -14.07
C VAL A 229 7.36 -2.12 -13.45
N HIS A 230 7.93 -2.55 -12.32
CA HIS A 230 8.97 -1.77 -11.65
C HIS A 230 10.21 -1.60 -12.54
N GLU A 231 10.61 -0.36 -12.74
CA GLU A 231 11.85 -0.01 -13.43
C GLU A 231 12.99 0.07 -12.42
N GLY A 232 13.94 -0.83 -12.49
CA GLY A 232 15.17 -0.76 -11.69
C GLY A 232 16.00 0.50 -12.04
N ALA A 233 16.97 0.85 -11.21
CA ALA A 233 17.80 2.05 -11.38
C ALA A 233 18.50 2.11 -12.76
N ALA A 234 18.98 0.97 -13.26
CA ALA A 234 19.65 0.87 -14.55
C ALA A 234 18.69 1.20 -15.71
N VAL A 235 17.48 0.62 -15.70
CA VAL A 235 16.44 0.87 -16.71
C VAL A 235 16.04 2.34 -16.71
N ARG A 236 15.76 2.91 -15.53
CA ARG A 236 15.44 4.35 -15.40
C ARG A 236 16.54 5.25 -15.95
N GLN A 237 17.82 4.89 -15.73
CA GLN A 237 18.94 5.66 -16.22
C GLN A 237 19.09 5.58 -17.75
N MET A 238 18.86 4.40 -18.33
CA MET A 238 18.83 4.21 -19.80
C MET A 238 17.68 5.02 -20.43
N GLU A 239 16.46 4.90 -19.92
CA GLU A 239 15.29 5.65 -20.40
C GLU A 239 15.50 7.17 -20.30
N LYS A 240 16.11 7.64 -19.21
CA LYS A 240 16.47 9.07 -19.03
C LYS A 240 17.49 9.57 -20.04
N ARG A 241 18.32 8.69 -20.59
CA ARG A 241 19.29 8.98 -21.68
C ARG A 241 18.68 8.82 -23.07
N GLY A 242 17.37 8.54 -23.17
CA GLY A 242 16.67 8.33 -24.44
C GLY A 242 16.82 6.91 -25.01
N ILE A 243 17.42 5.98 -24.27
CA ILE A 243 17.56 4.58 -24.68
C ILE A 243 16.29 3.84 -24.31
N GLN A 244 15.53 3.39 -25.30
CA GLN A 244 14.32 2.62 -25.09
C GLN A 244 14.64 1.22 -24.60
N THR A 245 13.96 0.79 -23.51
CA THR A 245 14.10 -0.55 -22.93
C THR A 245 12.80 -1.33 -23.08
N ASN A 246 12.88 -2.65 -23.00
CA ASN A 246 11.70 -3.52 -23.08
C ASN A 246 10.70 -3.20 -21.94
N ILE A 247 11.20 -2.97 -20.72
CA ILE A 247 10.37 -2.60 -19.55
C ILE A 247 9.76 -1.22 -19.74
N GLY A 248 10.54 -0.25 -20.25
CA GLY A 248 10.03 1.10 -20.54
C GLY A 248 8.96 1.09 -21.63
N ASN A 249 9.15 0.29 -22.70
CA ASN A 249 8.15 0.12 -23.75
C ASN A 249 6.86 -0.50 -23.22
N LEU A 250 6.97 -1.61 -22.46
CA LEU A 250 5.83 -2.25 -21.82
C LEU A 250 5.07 -1.27 -20.90
N ASN A 251 5.78 -0.47 -20.11
CA ASN A 251 5.15 0.53 -19.25
C ASN A 251 4.45 1.65 -20.05
N ARG A 252 4.97 2.03 -21.22
CA ARG A 252 4.30 2.97 -22.13
C ARG A 252 3.01 2.38 -22.67
N GLU A 253 3.01 1.12 -23.09
CA GLU A 253 1.81 0.41 -23.56
C GLU A 253 0.75 0.28 -22.46
N ILE A 254 1.15 -0.11 -21.24
CA ILE A 254 0.26 -0.20 -20.07
C ILE A 254 -0.37 1.17 -19.77
N LYS A 255 0.43 2.25 -19.78
CA LYS A 255 -0.08 3.60 -19.53
C LYS A 255 -1.08 4.04 -20.63
N ALA A 256 -0.80 3.72 -21.89
CA ALA A 256 -1.69 4.00 -23.00
C ALA A 256 -3.02 3.22 -22.86
N ALA A 257 -2.97 1.92 -22.54
CA ALA A 257 -4.14 1.09 -22.31
C ALA A 257 -4.99 1.61 -21.15
N ASN A 258 -4.37 1.95 -20.01
CA ASN A 258 -5.07 2.52 -18.86
C ASN A 258 -5.73 3.88 -19.19
N SER A 259 -5.05 4.72 -19.99
CA SER A 259 -5.60 6.00 -20.44
C SER A 259 -6.82 5.80 -21.32
N LEU A 260 -6.76 4.86 -22.27
CA LEU A 260 -7.88 4.50 -23.14
C LEU A 260 -9.07 3.98 -22.32
N MET A 261 -8.83 3.06 -21.38
CA MET A 261 -9.87 2.54 -20.48
C MET A 261 -10.52 3.64 -19.64
N LYS A 262 -9.73 4.61 -19.16
CA LYS A 262 -10.27 5.77 -18.44
C LYS A 262 -11.20 6.61 -19.34
N SER A 263 -10.79 6.85 -20.58
CA SER A 263 -11.61 7.59 -21.55
C SER A 263 -12.91 6.86 -21.88
N ILE A 264 -12.86 5.55 -22.09
CA ILE A 264 -14.04 4.71 -22.33
C ILE A 264 -15.01 4.78 -21.14
N ARG A 265 -14.50 4.65 -19.90
CA ARG A 265 -15.36 4.76 -18.69
C ARG A 265 -16.04 6.12 -18.60
N GLN A 266 -15.32 7.20 -18.93
CA GLN A 266 -15.91 8.54 -18.94
C GLN A 266 -17.02 8.66 -19.98
N LEU A 267 -16.81 8.10 -21.18
CA LEU A 267 -17.85 8.06 -22.23
C LEU A 267 -19.08 7.27 -21.78
N ILE A 268 -18.87 6.10 -21.17
CA ILE A 268 -19.97 5.28 -20.62
C ILE A 268 -20.75 6.07 -19.56
N LYS A 269 -20.05 6.77 -18.66
CA LYS A 269 -20.69 7.62 -17.65
C LYS A 269 -21.55 8.71 -18.26
N ASN A 270 -21.02 9.40 -19.27
CA ASN A 270 -21.73 10.46 -19.99
C ASN A 270 -22.96 9.90 -20.72
N LEU A 271 -22.84 8.75 -21.40
CA LEU A 271 -23.95 8.07 -22.07
C LEU A 271 -25.06 7.67 -21.09
N LYS A 272 -24.68 7.13 -19.92
CA LYS A 272 -25.68 6.80 -18.88
C LYS A 272 -26.41 8.05 -18.38
N GLY A 273 -25.72 9.17 -18.23
CA GLY A 273 -26.35 10.45 -17.88
C GLY A 273 -27.36 10.89 -18.95
N TRP A 274 -27.00 10.88 -20.22
CA TRP A 274 -27.89 11.25 -21.32
C TRP A 274 -29.11 10.32 -21.42
N ILE A 275 -28.91 9.01 -21.22
CA ILE A 275 -30.03 8.05 -21.20
C ILE A 275 -31.01 8.38 -20.05
N ALA A 276 -30.50 8.75 -18.87
CA ALA A 276 -31.35 9.14 -17.74
C ALA A 276 -32.16 10.41 -18.07
N GLU A 277 -31.50 11.46 -18.56
CA GLU A 277 -32.12 12.71 -18.98
C GLU A 277 -33.19 12.52 -20.05
N LEU A 278 -32.86 11.72 -21.09
CA LEU A 278 -33.82 11.41 -22.17
C LEU A 278 -35.01 10.58 -21.68
N SER A 279 -34.76 9.66 -20.72
CA SER A 279 -35.83 8.86 -20.11
C SER A 279 -36.78 9.73 -19.29
N GLU A 280 -36.24 10.68 -18.53
CA GLU A 280 -37.03 11.65 -17.76
C GLU A 280 -37.88 12.54 -18.70
N LYS A 281 -37.26 13.11 -19.73
CA LYS A 281 -37.95 13.93 -20.73
C LYS A 281 -39.02 13.16 -21.48
N ARG A 282 -38.77 11.88 -21.82
CA ARG A 282 -39.78 11.01 -22.41
C ARG A 282 -40.98 10.83 -21.48
N ASN A 283 -40.73 10.58 -20.18
CA ASN A 283 -41.80 10.40 -19.22
C ASN A 283 -42.62 11.67 -18.99
N GLU A 284 -41.97 12.85 -19.00
CA GLU A 284 -42.64 14.15 -18.98
C GLU A 284 -43.57 14.34 -20.19
N LEU A 285 -43.06 14.04 -21.40
CA LEU A 285 -43.85 14.17 -22.64
C LEU A 285 -45.04 13.16 -22.65
N LEU A 286 -44.86 11.94 -22.15
CA LEU A 286 -45.95 10.98 -22.03
C LEU A 286 -47.00 11.45 -21.02
N ALA A 287 -46.60 12.02 -19.89
CA ALA A 287 -47.52 12.58 -18.91
C ALA A 287 -48.30 13.80 -19.47
N GLN A 288 -47.62 14.71 -20.22
CA GLN A 288 -48.26 15.81 -20.91
C GLN A 288 -49.29 15.32 -21.95
N LYS A 289 -48.93 14.34 -22.79
CA LYS A 289 -49.83 13.72 -23.75
C LYS A 289 -51.05 13.09 -23.09
N ALA A 290 -50.85 12.32 -22.01
CA ALA A 290 -51.93 11.73 -21.25
C ALA A 290 -52.89 12.79 -20.61
N ALA A 291 -52.32 13.92 -20.14
CA ALA A 291 -53.10 15.04 -19.65
C ALA A 291 -53.91 15.71 -20.74
N GLU A 292 -53.33 15.93 -21.94
CA GLU A 292 -54.03 16.46 -23.12
C GLU A 292 -55.16 15.55 -23.57
N GLU A 293 -54.95 14.24 -23.65
CA GLU A 293 -55.97 13.25 -23.99
C GLU A 293 -57.09 13.20 -22.94
N ALA A 294 -56.75 13.33 -21.64
CA ALA A 294 -57.74 13.38 -20.57
C ALA A 294 -58.67 14.60 -20.62
N VAL A 295 -58.16 15.71 -21.17
CA VAL A 295 -58.98 16.93 -21.39
C VAL A 295 -59.78 16.85 -22.71
N PHE A 296 -59.20 16.27 -23.72
CA PHE A 296 -59.77 16.21 -25.08
C PHE A 296 -61.00 15.28 -25.16
N LEU A 297 -60.94 14.11 -24.57
CA LEU A 297 -62.02 13.11 -24.58
C LEU A 297 -63.33 13.58 -23.92
N PRO A 298 -63.31 14.18 -22.72
CA PRO A 298 -64.55 14.71 -22.12
C PRO A 298 -65.14 15.86 -22.91
N ASN A 299 -64.31 16.75 -23.51
CA ASN A 299 -64.79 17.85 -24.31
C ASN A 299 -65.43 17.37 -25.64
N LEU A 300 -64.89 16.28 -26.22
CA LEU A 300 -65.47 15.66 -27.38
C LEU A 300 -66.85 15.00 -27.08
N LEU A 301 -66.94 14.26 -25.95
CA LEU A 301 -68.20 13.67 -25.49
C LEU A 301 -69.26 14.73 -25.24
N MET A 302 -68.95 15.83 -24.51
CA MET A 302 -69.90 16.94 -24.29
C MET A 302 -70.36 17.61 -25.61
N LYS A 303 -69.51 17.67 -26.63
CA LYS A 303 -69.87 18.19 -27.94
C LYS A 303 -70.83 17.25 -28.67
N TYR A 304 -70.65 15.94 -28.55
CA TYR A 304 -71.56 14.95 -29.13
C TYR A 304 -72.93 14.92 -28.40
N GLU A 305 -72.98 15.01 -27.09
CA GLU A 305 -74.21 15.09 -26.31
C GLU A 305 -75.01 16.34 -26.66
N ARG A 306 -74.39 17.51 -26.87
CA ARG A 306 -75.05 18.74 -27.33
C ARG A 306 -75.64 18.60 -28.73
N ILE A 307 -74.94 17.93 -29.60
CA ILE A 307 -75.43 17.68 -30.98
C ILE A 307 -76.68 16.75 -30.98
N ASP A 308 -76.72 15.78 -30.11
CA ASP A 308 -77.88 14.86 -29.97
C ASP A 308 -79.07 15.58 -29.30
N GLU A 309 -78.85 16.44 -28.28
CA GLU A 309 -79.92 17.30 -27.71
C GLU A 309 -80.49 18.28 -28.71
N ASP A 310 -79.68 18.90 -29.58
CA ASP A 310 -80.16 19.81 -30.64
C ASP A 310 -80.94 19.06 -31.70
N LYS A 311 -80.53 17.82 -32.10
CA LYS A 311 -81.32 16.99 -33.02
C LYS A 311 -82.62 16.55 -32.43
N THR A 312 -82.67 16.19 -31.15
CA THR A 312 -83.87 15.80 -30.44
C THR A 312 -84.85 16.98 -30.33
N ARG A 313 -84.37 18.21 -30.10
CA ARG A 313 -85.19 19.42 -30.10
C ARG A 313 -85.77 19.73 -31.50
N HIS A 314 -85.05 19.59 -32.58
CA HIS A 314 -85.54 19.74 -33.93
C HIS A 314 -86.62 18.73 -34.31
N ILE A 315 -86.47 17.48 -33.86
CA ILE A 315 -87.49 16.44 -34.08
C ILE A 315 -88.80 16.69 -33.30
N SER A 316 -88.72 17.26 -32.10
CA SER A 316 -89.85 17.68 -31.26
C SER A 316 -90.61 18.86 -31.80
N ILE A 317 -90.04 19.72 -32.63
CA ILE A 317 -90.68 20.85 -33.26
C ILE A 317 -91.45 20.45 -34.56
N GLU A 318 -91.07 19.37 -35.20
CA GLU A 318 -91.77 18.84 -36.44
C GLU A 318 -93.01 17.98 -36.14
N ILE A 319 -93.30 17.61 -34.90
CA ILE A 319 -94.46 16.75 -34.54
C ILE A 319 -95.68 17.61 -34.02
N HIS A 320 -95.59 18.98 -34.11
CA HIS A 320 -96.70 19.85 -33.70
C HIS A 320 -97.29 20.63 -34.93
N PHE A 321 -97.75 19.89 -35.93
CA PHE A 321 -98.78 20.34 -36.89
C PHE A 321 -99.61 19.22 -37.42
#